data_fbe6d77b6c62c2064e45009d121a4665
#
_entry.id   fbe6d77b6c62c2064e45009d121a4665
#
_cell.length_a   1.000
_cell.length_b   1.000
_cell.length_c   1.000
_cell.angle_alpha   90.00
_cell.angle_beta   90.00
_cell.angle_gamma   90.00
#
_symmetry.space_group_name_H-M   'P 1'
#
loop_
_entity.id
_entity.type
_entity.pdbx_description
1 polymer ?
#
loop_
_entity_poly.entity_id
_entity_poly.type
_entity_poly.pdbx_seq_one_letter_code
_entity_poly.pdbx_strand_id
1 'polypeptide(L)'
;MYSGGENAAPFNTLVDPAPRGHVPQMSEKNTGEKGGGYMLMKPLVETAEKLGVRAEYDLRVQTVVVDGDRVVGVVAKRYGKDVAIRARKGVVLAMGSFAYNNEMVRSNAPRIFGHPAASIEAHDGRAIQIGQALGADTAHMDATEVAFFCDPQLMVRGILVNGRGQRYIPEDTYPGRIGQATLFQQDNQAFLVIDEAAYEEGMNAESSSAQLRAQPSWVAETVEELEGEMGLPAGSLQSTVDLYNRHAAEGSDPVLGKKSEWVKPIVGPFAAIDLRGRTGGFTLGGLKTTVDSEVLHVSGAPIPGLFAAGRCTSGVCAGGYASGTSLGDGSFFGRRAGISAAR
;
A
#
# COMPACT_ATOMS: atom_id res chain seq x y z
N MET A 1 -16.79 4.61 12.22
CA MET A 1 -16.37 4.85 10.81
C MET A 1 -15.75 3.57 10.28
N TYR A 2 -16.30 3.00 9.22
CA TYR A 2 -15.71 1.83 8.56
C TYR A 2 -14.60 2.28 7.60
N SER A 3 -13.43 1.69 7.69
CA SER A 3 -12.26 2.01 6.85
C SER A 3 -11.70 0.80 6.08
N GLY A 4 -12.43 -0.30 6.07
CA GLY A 4 -12.01 -1.59 5.56
C GLY A 4 -11.46 -2.50 6.66
N GLY A 5 -11.72 -3.79 6.54
CA GLY A 5 -11.29 -4.82 7.49
C GLY A 5 -10.88 -6.10 6.79
N GLU A 6 -10.30 -7.05 7.52
CA GLU A 6 -9.97 -8.36 6.96
C GLU A 6 -11.24 -9.23 6.94
N ASN A 7 -11.92 -9.25 5.80
CA ASN A 7 -13.05 -10.10 5.53
C ASN A 7 -12.90 -10.81 4.18
N ALA A 8 -11.79 -11.53 4.00
CA ALA A 8 -11.58 -12.36 2.82
C ALA A 8 -10.96 -13.69 3.24
N ALA A 9 -11.34 -14.78 2.59
CA ALA A 9 -10.73 -16.08 2.83
C ALA A 9 -9.23 -16.05 2.47
N PRO A 10 -8.36 -16.71 3.25
CA PRO A 10 -8.68 -17.51 4.44
C PRO A 10 -8.79 -16.69 5.74
N PHE A 11 -8.58 -15.37 5.73
CA PHE A 11 -8.42 -14.56 6.94
C PHE A 11 -9.71 -14.49 7.78
N ASN A 12 -10.87 -14.37 7.15
CA ASN A 12 -12.17 -14.32 7.81
C ASN A 12 -12.54 -15.63 8.53
N THR A 13 -11.87 -16.74 8.21
CA THR A 13 -12.10 -18.05 8.85
C THR A 13 -11.03 -18.39 9.89
N LEU A 14 -9.88 -17.73 9.85
CA LEU A 14 -8.74 -18.03 10.75
C LEU A 14 -8.75 -17.17 12.01
N VAL A 15 -9.16 -15.91 11.89
CA VAL A 15 -9.12 -14.95 12.99
C VAL A 15 -10.27 -13.94 12.86
N ASP A 16 -10.81 -13.53 14.01
CA ASP A 16 -11.58 -12.30 14.14
C ASP A 16 -10.58 -11.19 14.53
N PRO A 17 -10.15 -10.35 13.57
CA PRO A 17 -9.08 -9.41 13.82
C PRO A 17 -9.53 -8.30 14.76
N ALA A 18 -8.88 -8.18 15.91
CA ALA A 18 -9.09 -7.04 16.80
C ALA A 18 -8.71 -5.73 16.09
N PRO A 19 -9.49 -4.65 16.23
CA PRO A 19 -9.20 -3.35 15.64
C PRO A 19 -7.96 -2.74 16.30
N ARG A 20 -6.79 -2.92 15.69
CA ARG A 20 -5.49 -2.45 16.19
C ARG A 20 -4.87 -1.32 15.39
N GLY A 21 -5.50 -0.92 14.29
CA GLY A 21 -5.08 0.23 13.51
C GLY A 21 -5.33 1.52 14.30
N HIS A 22 -4.29 2.33 14.45
CA HIS A 22 -4.37 3.63 15.09
C HIS A 22 -4.04 4.72 14.07
N VAL A 23 -4.93 5.66 13.90
CA VAL A 23 -4.69 6.87 13.12
C VAL A 23 -4.46 8.03 14.10
N PRO A 24 -3.44 8.88 13.90
CA PRO A 24 -3.23 10.04 14.74
C PRO A 24 -4.51 10.88 14.78
N GLN A 25 -4.98 11.21 16.00
CA GLN A 25 -6.15 12.06 16.15
C GLN A 25 -5.86 13.46 15.62
N MET A 26 -6.62 13.85 14.63
CA MET A 26 -6.59 15.20 14.08
C MET A 26 -7.54 16.08 14.85
N SER A 27 -7.02 17.08 15.57
CA SER A 27 -7.83 18.13 16.18
C SER A 27 -8.05 19.27 15.20
N GLU A 28 -9.00 20.18 15.47
CA GLU A 28 -9.21 21.38 14.65
C GLU A 28 -7.92 22.19 14.43
N LYS A 29 -7.00 22.19 15.39
CA LYS A 29 -5.67 22.82 15.27
C LYS A 29 -4.73 22.10 14.30
N ASN A 30 -5.00 20.83 13.99
CA ASN A 30 -4.14 19.94 13.20
C ASN A 30 -4.79 19.49 11.90
N THR A 31 -6.05 19.86 11.65
CA THR A 31 -6.81 19.47 10.44
C THR A 31 -6.55 20.34 9.23
N GLY A 32 -5.67 21.31 9.30
CA GLY A 32 -5.34 22.13 8.17
C GLY A 32 -4.68 21.35 7.04
N GLU A 33 -3.61 21.84 6.51
CA GLU A 33 -2.94 21.36 5.31
C GLU A 33 -2.13 20.06 5.47
N LYS A 34 -2.07 19.47 6.67
CA LYS A 34 -1.08 18.44 7.01
C LYS A 34 -1.72 17.16 7.53
N GLY A 35 -1.59 16.08 6.79
CA GLY A 35 -2.13 14.77 7.14
C GLY A 35 -1.44 14.08 8.33
N GLY A 36 -1.96 12.91 8.71
CA GLY A 36 -1.52 12.13 9.87
C GLY A 36 -0.01 11.82 9.92
N GLY A 37 0.64 11.66 8.77
CA GLY A 37 2.10 11.49 8.69
C GLY A 37 2.90 12.66 9.28
N TYR A 38 2.40 13.88 9.11
CA TYR A 38 3.03 15.07 9.70
C TYR A 38 3.00 15.02 11.24
N MET A 39 1.88 14.54 11.82
CA MET A 39 1.73 14.41 13.27
C MET A 39 2.76 13.47 13.90
N LEU A 40 3.20 12.46 13.14
CA LEU A 40 4.25 11.54 13.55
C LEU A 40 5.65 12.15 13.32
N MET A 41 5.87 12.72 12.14
CA MET A 41 7.21 13.16 11.73
C MET A 41 7.68 14.43 12.46
N LYS A 42 6.78 15.38 12.73
CA LYS A 42 7.13 16.62 13.41
C LYS A 42 7.85 16.40 14.75
N PRO A 43 7.28 15.66 15.73
CA PRO A 43 7.98 15.43 17.00
C PRO A 43 9.26 14.61 16.87
N LEU A 44 9.35 13.72 15.86
CA LEU A 44 10.58 12.97 15.60
C LEU A 44 11.70 13.90 15.12
N VAL A 45 11.41 14.79 14.16
CA VAL A 45 12.37 15.77 13.64
C VAL A 45 12.82 16.73 14.75
N GLU A 46 11.87 17.33 15.48
CA GLU A 46 12.17 18.23 16.61
C GLU A 46 13.03 17.56 17.69
N THR A 47 12.79 16.26 17.94
CA THR A 47 13.58 15.49 18.91
C THR A 47 14.99 15.24 18.39
N ALA A 48 15.13 14.88 17.11
CA ALA A 48 16.43 14.70 16.49
C ALA A 48 17.27 15.98 16.54
N GLU A 49 16.67 17.14 16.24
CA GLU A 49 17.33 18.45 16.33
C GLU A 49 17.77 18.76 17.78
N LYS A 50 16.90 18.55 18.76
CA LYS A 50 17.23 18.73 20.20
C LYS A 50 18.37 17.84 20.66
N LEU A 51 18.51 16.64 20.08
CA LEU A 51 19.60 15.71 20.36
C LEU A 51 20.89 16.03 19.56
N GLY A 52 20.89 17.09 18.76
CA GLY A 52 22.07 17.54 18.01
C GLY A 52 22.34 16.75 16.73
N VAL A 53 21.33 16.04 16.21
CA VAL A 53 21.42 15.39 14.90
C VAL A 53 21.49 16.48 13.82
N ARG A 54 22.54 16.45 13.00
CA ARG A 54 22.69 17.37 11.88
C ARG A 54 21.97 16.84 10.66
N ALA A 55 21.01 17.59 10.16
CA ALA A 55 20.36 17.34 8.88
C ALA A 55 21.08 18.13 7.78
N GLU A 56 21.50 17.44 6.73
CA GLU A 56 22.09 18.04 5.54
C GLU A 56 21.15 17.81 4.36
N TYR A 57 20.70 18.89 3.74
CA TYR A 57 19.76 18.88 2.64
C TYR A 57 20.47 19.05 1.28
N ASP A 58 19.75 18.79 0.19
CA ASP A 58 20.25 18.88 -1.20
C ASP A 58 21.47 17.97 -1.46
N LEU A 59 21.60 16.91 -0.67
CA LEU A 59 22.64 15.90 -0.78
C LEU A 59 22.06 14.58 -1.28
N ARG A 60 22.33 14.24 -2.53
CA ARG A 60 21.96 12.96 -3.10
C ARG A 60 23.11 11.97 -3.00
N VAL A 61 23.00 11.01 -2.09
CA VAL A 61 23.99 9.93 -1.95
C VAL A 61 24.07 9.10 -3.22
N GLN A 62 25.28 8.93 -3.75
CA GLN A 62 25.54 8.18 -4.98
C GLN A 62 26.08 6.79 -4.68
N THR A 63 27.00 6.68 -3.73
CA THR A 63 27.64 5.43 -3.36
C THR A 63 28.18 5.52 -1.93
N VAL A 64 28.65 4.40 -1.42
CA VAL A 64 29.40 4.32 -0.15
C VAL A 64 30.91 4.28 -0.40
N VAL A 65 31.67 4.64 0.61
CA VAL A 65 33.14 4.51 0.62
C VAL A 65 33.51 3.31 1.47
N VAL A 66 34.36 2.45 0.92
CA VAL A 66 34.86 1.24 1.59
C VAL A 66 36.35 1.39 1.86
N ASP A 67 36.79 1.00 3.04
CA ASP A 67 38.18 0.88 3.45
C ASP A 67 38.43 -0.53 3.98
N GLY A 68 39.23 -1.30 3.25
CA GLY A 68 39.31 -2.73 3.42
C GLY A 68 37.99 -3.41 3.09
N ASP A 69 37.38 -4.03 4.08
CA ASP A 69 36.08 -4.71 3.99
C ASP A 69 34.90 -3.90 4.62
N ARG A 70 35.21 -2.71 5.16
CA ARG A 70 34.28 -1.92 5.95
C ARG A 70 33.78 -0.67 5.22
N VAL A 71 32.48 -0.41 5.32
CA VAL A 71 31.89 0.86 4.90
C VAL A 71 32.25 1.96 5.91
N VAL A 72 32.91 3.02 5.41
CA VAL A 72 33.45 4.13 6.23
C VAL A 72 32.91 5.50 5.84
N GLY A 73 31.99 5.58 4.90
CA GLY A 73 31.41 6.85 4.49
C GLY A 73 30.53 6.75 3.25
N VAL A 74 30.16 7.90 2.74
CA VAL A 74 29.36 8.04 1.52
C VAL A 74 29.95 9.11 0.60
N VAL A 75 29.70 8.98 -0.70
CA VAL A 75 29.86 10.07 -1.67
C VAL A 75 28.48 10.51 -2.10
N ALA A 76 28.21 11.78 -2.00
CA ALA A 76 26.95 12.40 -2.39
C ALA A 76 27.21 13.52 -3.40
N LYS A 77 26.16 13.91 -4.14
CA LYS A 77 26.16 15.10 -4.99
C LYS A 77 25.37 16.21 -4.35
N ARG A 78 25.97 17.44 -4.35
CA ARG A 78 25.31 18.69 -4.01
C ARG A 78 25.56 19.70 -5.13
N TYR A 79 24.51 20.16 -5.81
CA TYR A 79 24.62 21.13 -6.90
C TYR A 79 25.65 20.74 -7.97
N GLY A 80 25.65 19.46 -8.35
CA GLY A 80 26.56 18.90 -9.36
C GLY A 80 27.98 18.57 -8.88
N LYS A 81 28.36 18.96 -7.64
CA LYS A 81 29.67 18.67 -7.06
C LYS A 81 29.62 17.45 -6.14
N ASP A 82 30.68 16.66 -6.17
CA ASP A 82 30.82 15.52 -5.27
C ASP A 82 31.23 15.99 -3.88
N VAL A 83 30.56 15.42 -2.86
CA VAL A 83 30.81 15.67 -1.44
C VAL A 83 31.06 14.32 -0.78
N ALA A 84 32.25 14.12 -0.20
CA ALA A 84 32.54 12.92 0.58
C ALA A 84 32.25 13.18 2.06
N ILE A 85 31.55 12.26 2.70
CA ILE A 85 31.21 12.33 4.13
C ILE A 85 31.71 11.05 4.79
N ARG A 86 32.60 11.22 5.76
CA ARG A 86 33.14 10.11 6.55
C ARG A 86 32.17 9.72 7.64
N ALA A 87 31.86 8.43 7.73
CA ALA A 87 31.13 7.82 8.82
C ALA A 87 32.11 7.13 9.80
N ARG A 88 32.12 7.55 11.06
CA ARG A 88 33.05 7.00 12.05
C ARG A 88 32.69 5.61 12.53
N LYS A 89 31.40 5.26 12.52
CA LYS A 89 30.87 4.00 13.05
C LYS A 89 30.20 3.13 11.98
N GLY A 90 29.41 3.74 11.10
CA GLY A 90 28.73 3.04 10.03
C GLY A 90 27.75 3.93 9.27
N VAL A 91 27.17 3.39 8.23
CA VAL A 91 26.17 4.03 7.38
C VAL A 91 24.85 3.27 7.48
N VAL A 92 23.75 3.98 7.72
CA VAL A 92 22.40 3.42 7.71
C VAL A 92 21.68 3.87 6.44
N LEU A 93 21.30 2.92 5.59
CA LEU A 93 20.47 3.17 4.40
C LEU A 93 18.99 3.19 4.82
N ALA A 94 18.31 4.32 4.60
CA ALA A 94 16.89 4.51 4.91
C ALA A 94 16.18 5.30 3.80
N MET A 95 16.60 5.09 2.54
CA MET A 95 16.20 5.89 1.38
C MET A 95 14.92 5.36 0.67
N GLY A 96 14.17 4.46 1.31
CA GLY A 96 12.92 3.95 0.78
C GLY A 96 13.06 2.88 -0.31
N SER A 97 11.93 2.57 -0.94
CA SER A 97 11.78 1.46 -1.89
C SER A 97 12.25 1.81 -3.31
N PHE A 98 11.92 0.94 -4.28
CA PHE A 98 12.20 1.18 -5.69
C PHE A 98 10.94 1.45 -6.54
N ALA A 99 9.85 1.86 -5.91
CA ALA A 99 8.55 2.02 -6.58
C ALA A 99 8.56 3.05 -7.74
N TYR A 100 9.47 4.02 -7.72
CA TYR A 100 9.67 5.01 -8.79
C TYR A 100 10.84 4.69 -9.72
N ASN A 101 11.47 3.52 -9.58
CA ASN A 101 12.48 3.06 -10.53
C ASN A 101 11.84 2.12 -11.55
N ASN A 102 11.45 2.67 -12.68
CA ASN A 102 10.75 1.92 -13.74
C ASN A 102 11.51 0.67 -14.22
N GLU A 103 12.84 0.72 -14.28
CA GLU A 103 13.67 -0.42 -14.67
C GLU A 103 13.61 -1.53 -13.63
N MET A 104 13.79 -1.17 -12.34
CA MET A 104 13.71 -2.14 -11.25
C MET A 104 12.30 -2.70 -11.11
N VAL A 105 11.24 -1.87 -11.24
CA VAL A 105 9.86 -2.34 -11.19
C VAL A 105 9.57 -3.30 -12.34
N ARG A 106 9.96 -2.94 -13.58
CA ARG A 106 9.77 -3.82 -14.75
C ARG A 106 10.47 -5.16 -14.59
N SER A 107 11.69 -5.16 -14.03
CA SER A 107 12.50 -6.36 -13.88
C SER A 107 12.07 -7.25 -12.72
N ASN A 108 11.64 -6.67 -11.60
CA ASN A 108 11.39 -7.41 -10.36
C ASN A 108 9.90 -7.54 -10.01
N ALA A 109 9.07 -6.53 -10.31
CA ALA A 109 7.66 -6.49 -9.98
C ALA A 109 6.80 -6.07 -11.19
N PRO A 110 6.89 -6.77 -12.34
CA PRO A 110 6.30 -6.34 -13.61
C PRO A 110 4.78 -6.16 -13.56
N ARG A 111 4.09 -6.84 -12.62
CA ARG A 111 2.63 -6.79 -12.50
C ARG A 111 2.11 -5.43 -12.03
N ILE A 112 2.93 -4.61 -11.36
CA ILE A 112 2.56 -3.24 -10.97
C ILE A 112 3.16 -2.18 -11.92
N PHE A 113 3.93 -2.58 -12.92
CA PHE A 113 4.51 -1.65 -13.87
C PHE A 113 3.42 -0.94 -14.68
N GLY A 114 3.52 0.39 -14.76
CA GLY A 114 2.53 1.23 -15.44
C GLY A 114 1.32 1.63 -14.57
N HIS A 115 1.22 1.13 -13.34
CA HIS A 115 0.20 1.56 -12.38
C HIS A 115 0.72 2.68 -11.47
N PRO A 116 -0.17 3.54 -10.93
CA PRO A 116 0.21 4.59 -10.01
C PRO A 116 1.01 4.07 -8.80
N ALA A 117 2.14 4.69 -8.52
CA ALA A 117 2.93 4.35 -7.35
C ALA A 117 2.37 5.06 -6.11
N ALA A 118 1.91 4.29 -5.12
CA ALA A 118 1.49 4.81 -3.81
C ALA A 118 2.72 5.13 -2.94
N SER A 119 3.59 6.01 -3.42
CA SER A 119 4.88 6.33 -2.82
C SER A 119 5.31 7.77 -3.17
N ILE A 120 6.56 8.13 -2.92
CA ILE A 120 7.16 9.40 -3.32
C ILE A 120 8.31 9.17 -4.30
N GLU A 121 8.61 10.15 -5.14
CA GLU A 121 9.64 10.05 -6.20
C GLU A 121 11.05 9.72 -5.67
N ALA A 122 11.33 10.04 -4.40
CA ALA A 122 12.59 9.68 -3.76
C ALA A 122 12.77 8.16 -3.55
N HIS A 123 11.74 7.36 -3.76
CA HIS A 123 11.81 5.89 -3.73
C HIS A 123 12.31 5.33 -5.07
N ASP A 124 13.53 5.71 -5.42
CA ASP A 124 14.19 5.43 -6.70
C ASP A 124 15.06 4.14 -6.70
N GLY A 125 15.03 3.36 -5.61
CA GLY A 125 15.81 2.11 -5.48
C GLY A 125 17.29 2.30 -5.18
N ARG A 126 17.76 3.52 -4.98
CA ARG A 126 19.18 3.82 -4.81
C ARG A 126 19.83 3.06 -3.64
N ALA A 127 19.12 2.92 -2.51
CA ALA A 127 19.66 2.16 -1.37
C ALA A 127 19.95 0.70 -1.74
N ILE A 128 19.04 0.08 -2.49
CA ILE A 128 19.17 -1.32 -2.93
C ILE A 128 20.34 -1.44 -3.90
N GLN A 129 20.45 -0.54 -4.88
CA GLN A 129 21.55 -0.52 -5.85
C GLN A 129 22.92 -0.32 -5.16
N ILE A 130 23.01 0.55 -4.16
CA ILE A 130 24.23 0.75 -3.35
C ILE A 130 24.60 -0.56 -2.64
N GLY A 131 23.66 -1.21 -2.00
CA GLY A 131 23.90 -2.50 -1.35
C GLY A 131 24.34 -3.58 -2.32
N GLN A 132 23.64 -3.72 -3.46
CA GLN A 132 23.97 -4.69 -4.50
C GLN A 132 25.37 -4.46 -5.09
N ALA A 133 25.81 -3.21 -5.24
CA ALA A 133 27.17 -2.90 -5.68
C ALA A 133 28.27 -3.42 -4.74
N LEU A 134 27.90 -3.71 -3.48
CA LEU A 134 28.76 -4.34 -2.47
C LEU A 134 28.51 -5.85 -2.32
N GLY A 135 27.70 -6.45 -3.19
CA GLY A 135 27.33 -7.85 -3.09
C GLY A 135 26.23 -8.15 -2.05
N ALA A 136 25.47 -7.14 -1.64
CA ALA A 136 24.35 -7.36 -0.72
C ALA A 136 23.29 -8.28 -1.33
N ASP A 137 22.76 -9.17 -0.49
CA ASP A 137 21.63 -10.04 -0.82
C ASP A 137 20.32 -9.25 -0.76
N THR A 138 19.36 -9.64 -1.59
CA THR A 138 18.01 -9.07 -1.64
C THR A 138 16.97 -10.16 -1.50
N ALA A 139 15.80 -9.81 -0.98
CA ALA A 139 14.70 -10.75 -0.85
C ALA A 139 13.37 -10.12 -1.26
N HIS A 140 12.45 -10.99 -1.69
CA HIS A 140 11.05 -10.66 -2.02
C HIS A 140 10.91 -9.47 -2.98
N MET A 141 11.80 -9.35 -3.97
CA MET A 141 11.82 -8.21 -4.88
C MET A 141 10.55 -8.11 -5.76
N ASP A 142 9.80 -9.20 -5.90
CA ASP A 142 8.50 -9.29 -6.55
C ASP A 142 7.32 -8.93 -5.62
N ALA A 143 7.56 -8.83 -4.32
CA ALA A 143 6.52 -8.53 -3.35
C ALA A 143 6.05 -7.08 -3.46
N THR A 144 4.74 -6.90 -3.52
CA THR A 144 4.10 -5.60 -3.70
C THR A 144 2.85 -5.48 -2.87
N GLU A 145 2.58 -4.29 -2.37
CA GLU A 145 1.24 -3.89 -1.95
C GLU A 145 0.51 -3.27 -3.12
N VAL A 146 -0.77 -3.57 -3.24
CA VAL A 146 -1.65 -2.96 -4.24
C VAL A 146 -2.87 -2.40 -3.54
N ALA A 147 -2.92 -1.10 -3.36
CA ALA A 147 -4.09 -0.39 -2.83
C ALA A 147 -5.20 -0.32 -3.89
N PHE A 148 -6.44 -0.29 -3.43
CA PHE A 148 -7.62 -0.03 -4.24
C PHE A 148 -8.17 1.37 -3.90
N PHE A 149 -8.21 2.26 -4.87
CA PHE A 149 -8.55 3.67 -4.67
C PHE A 149 -10.05 3.92 -4.82
N CYS A 150 -10.82 3.43 -3.86
CA CYS A 150 -12.24 3.71 -3.69
C CYS A 150 -12.52 3.96 -2.20
N ASP A 151 -13.48 4.84 -1.89
CA ASP A 151 -13.91 5.05 -0.52
C ASP A 151 -14.57 3.78 0.04
N PRO A 152 -14.06 3.16 1.12
CA PRO A 152 -14.65 1.97 1.71
C PRO A 152 -16.12 2.13 2.11
N GLN A 153 -16.54 3.35 2.48
CA GLN A 153 -17.95 3.62 2.83
C GLN A 153 -18.87 3.50 1.63
N LEU A 154 -18.40 3.84 0.45
CA LEU A 154 -19.15 3.68 -0.79
C LEU A 154 -19.09 2.22 -1.26
N MET A 155 -17.89 1.63 -1.24
CA MET A 155 -17.63 0.29 -1.76
C MET A 155 -18.43 -0.79 -1.02
N VAL A 156 -18.49 -0.73 0.31
CA VAL A 156 -19.18 -1.77 1.11
C VAL A 156 -20.69 -1.78 0.94
N ARG A 157 -21.30 -0.72 0.38
CA ARG A 157 -22.74 -0.61 0.14
C ARG A 157 -23.21 -1.15 -1.21
N GLY A 158 -22.28 -1.34 -2.16
CA GLY A 158 -22.57 -1.96 -3.44
C GLY A 158 -21.99 -3.36 -3.56
N ILE A 159 -21.91 -3.87 -4.77
CA ILE A 159 -21.21 -5.09 -5.14
C ILE A 159 -20.13 -4.79 -6.17
N LEU A 160 -18.95 -5.39 -5.98
CA LEU A 160 -17.80 -5.21 -6.86
C LEU A 160 -17.77 -6.33 -7.91
N VAL A 161 -17.88 -5.96 -9.18
CA VAL A 161 -17.88 -6.91 -10.30
C VAL A 161 -16.69 -6.68 -11.23
N ASN A 162 -16.25 -7.75 -11.88
CA ASN A 162 -15.18 -7.73 -12.89
C ASN A 162 -15.74 -7.45 -14.31
N GLY A 163 -14.88 -7.46 -15.33
CA GLY A 163 -15.26 -7.28 -16.73
C GLY A 163 -16.14 -8.40 -17.33
N ARG A 164 -16.48 -9.41 -16.53
CA ARG A 164 -17.44 -10.47 -16.88
C ARG A 164 -18.76 -10.33 -16.12
N GLY A 165 -18.97 -9.21 -15.42
CA GLY A 165 -20.16 -9.00 -14.59
C GLY A 165 -20.22 -9.88 -13.33
N GLN A 166 -19.13 -10.47 -12.88
CA GLN A 166 -19.08 -11.40 -11.76
C GLN A 166 -18.45 -10.79 -10.53
N ARG A 167 -19.05 -10.97 -9.37
CA ARG A 167 -18.43 -10.66 -8.08
C ARG A 167 -17.23 -11.58 -7.85
N TYR A 168 -16.15 -11.06 -7.25
CA TYR A 168 -14.91 -11.81 -7.07
C TYR A 168 -14.28 -11.69 -5.67
N ILE A 169 -14.77 -10.75 -4.84
CA ILE A 169 -14.28 -10.52 -3.48
C ILE A 169 -15.38 -9.87 -2.64
N PRO A 170 -15.46 -10.11 -1.32
CA PRO A 170 -16.40 -9.38 -0.48
C PRO A 170 -15.93 -7.92 -0.32
N GLU A 171 -16.85 -6.99 -0.47
CA GLU A 171 -16.57 -5.55 -0.56
C GLU A 171 -16.19 -4.91 0.79
N ASP A 172 -16.38 -5.62 1.88
CA ASP A 172 -16.03 -5.23 3.25
C ASP A 172 -14.64 -5.75 3.69
N THR A 173 -13.84 -6.23 2.74
CA THR A 173 -12.47 -6.63 3.02
C THR A 173 -11.48 -5.45 2.93
N TYR A 174 -10.25 -5.70 3.35
CA TYR A 174 -9.18 -4.70 3.33
C TYR A 174 -8.87 -4.22 1.90
N PRO A 175 -8.81 -2.90 1.64
CA PRO A 175 -8.60 -2.37 0.29
C PRO A 175 -7.35 -2.90 -0.43
N GLY A 176 -6.28 -3.24 0.32
CA GLY A 176 -5.10 -3.89 -0.26
C GLY A 176 -5.40 -5.29 -0.81
N ARG A 177 -6.30 -6.05 -0.19
CA ARG A 177 -6.73 -7.36 -0.72
C ARG A 177 -7.60 -7.19 -1.96
N ILE A 178 -8.48 -6.20 -1.95
CA ILE A 178 -9.28 -5.86 -3.13
C ILE A 178 -8.38 -5.44 -4.28
N GLY A 179 -7.40 -4.56 -4.03
CA GLY A 179 -6.43 -4.13 -5.03
C GLY A 179 -5.63 -5.29 -5.63
N GLN A 180 -5.12 -6.19 -4.80
CA GLN A 180 -4.41 -7.39 -5.26
C GLN A 180 -5.30 -8.31 -6.10
N ALA A 181 -6.53 -8.60 -5.62
CA ALA A 181 -7.47 -9.43 -6.36
C ALA A 181 -7.84 -8.78 -7.70
N THR A 182 -8.13 -7.48 -7.72
CA THR A 182 -8.47 -6.73 -8.93
C THR A 182 -7.33 -6.74 -9.95
N LEU A 183 -6.12 -6.36 -9.52
CA LEU A 183 -4.98 -6.24 -10.43
C LEU A 183 -4.48 -7.60 -10.90
N PHE A 184 -4.37 -8.58 -9.97
CA PHE A 184 -3.69 -9.83 -10.25
C PHE A 184 -4.58 -10.94 -10.76
N GLN A 185 -5.91 -10.85 -10.58
CA GLN A 185 -6.85 -11.93 -10.93
C GLN A 185 -7.98 -11.46 -11.86
N GLN A 186 -8.23 -10.14 -11.98
CA GLN A 186 -9.32 -9.58 -12.76
C GLN A 186 -8.85 -8.63 -13.86
N ASP A 187 -7.58 -8.69 -14.27
CA ASP A 187 -7.00 -7.84 -15.32
C ASP A 187 -7.26 -6.35 -15.09
N ASN A 188 -7.29 -5.94 -13.81
CA ASN A 188 -7.62 -4.58 -13.38
C ASN A 188 -8.99 -4.07 -13.86
N GLN A 189 -9.94 -4.99 -14.11
CA GLN A 189 -11.31 -4.70 -14.47
C GLN A 189 -12.19 -4.76 -13.22
N ALA A 190 -12.65 -3.61 -12.76
CA ALA A 190 -13.53 -3.51 -11.60
C ALA A 190 -14.58 -2.43 -11.79
N PHE A 191 -15.81 -2.75 -11.40
CA PHE A 191 -16.95 -1.84 -11.40
C PHE A 191 -17.71 -2.02 -10.10
N LEU A 192 -18.09 -0.90 -9.47
CA LEU A 192 -18.97 -0.95 -8.30
C LEU A 192 -20.40 -0.74 -8.76
N VAL A 193 -21.23 -1.76 -8.64
CA VAL A 193 -22.68 -1.70 -8.89
C VAL A 193 -23.39 -1.42 -7.59
N ILE A 194 -24.25 -0.41 -7.60
CA ILE A 194 -24.91 0.14 -6.41
C ILE A 194 -26.27 0.72 -6.82
N ASP A 195 -27.23 0.78 -5.91
CA ASP A 195 -28.46 1.53 -6.11
C ASP A 195 -28.36 2.98 -5.62
N GLU A 196 -29.34 3.81 -5.97
CA GLU A 196 -29.38 5.23 -5.63
C GLU A 196 -29.32 5.45 -4.12
N ALA A 197 -30.13 4.73 -3.35
CA ALA A 197 -30.23 4.89 -1.90
C ALA A 197 -28.92 4.55 -1.18
N ALA A 198 -28.29 3.45 -1.57
CA ALA A 198 -26.99 3.03 -1.05
C ALA A 198 -25.86 3.96 -1.48
N TYR A 199 -25.92 4.51 -2.70
CA TYR A 199 -24.96 5.53 -3.16
C TYR A 199 -25.06 6.80 -2.34
N GLU A 200 -26.27 7.35 -2.11
CA GLU A 200 -26.49 8.53 -1.28
C GLU A 200 -26.04 8.30 0.18
N GLU A 201 -26.36 7.14 0.75
CA GLU A 201 -25.89 6.75 2.09
C GLU A 201 -24.36 6.73 2.14
N GLY A 202 -23.69 6.14 1.13
CA GLY A 202 -22.24 6.08 1.03
C GLY A 202 -21.57 7.44 0.87
N MET A 203 -22.17 8.31 0.05
CA MET A 203 -21.68 9.67 -0.19
C MET A 203 -21.81 10.58 1.04
N ASN A 204 -22.79 10.33 1.92
CA ASN A 204 -23.02 11.10 3.12
C ASN A 204 -22.34 10.49 4.37
N ALA A 205 -21.85 9.27 4.30
CA ALA A 205 -21.20 8.60 5.42
C ALA A 205 -19.88 9.30 5.81
N GLU A 206 -19.56 9.32 7.10
CA GLU A 206 -18.28 9.80 7.58
C GLU A 206 -17.15 8.88 7.09
N SER A 207 -16.14 9.43 6.41
CA SER A 207 -15.00 8.68 5.87
C SER A 207 -13.70 9.45 5.92
N SER A 208 -12.63 8.78 6.34
CA SER A 208 -11.25 9.28 6.23
C SER A 208 -10.73 9.26 4.78
N SER A 209 -11.45 8.61 3.88
CA SER A 209 -11.08 8.43 2.47
C SER A 209 -12.09 9.06 1.51
N ALA A 210 -12.86 10.07 1.98
CA ALA A 210 -13.91 10.73 1.20
C ALA A 210 -13.40 11.32 -0.14
N GLN A 211 -12.12 11.69 -0.22
CA GLN A 211 -11.47 12.14 -1.46
C GLN A 211 -11.37 11.05 -2.53
N LEU A 212 -11.59 9.78 -2.18
CA LEU A 212 -11.60 8.65 -3.11
C LEU A 212 -13.00 8.30 -3.63
N ARG A 213 -14.03 9.06 -3.25
CA ARG A 213 -15.39 8.92 -3.78
C ARG A 213 -15.40 9.21 -5.28
N ALA A 214 -16.27 8.51 -5.98
CA ALA A 214 -16.44 8.68 -7.41
C ALA A 214 -17.92 8.77 -7.78
N GLN A 215 -18.19 9.46 -8.87
CA GLN A 215 -19.52 9.57 -9.45
C GLN A 215 -19.83 8.34 -10.29
N PRO A 216 -21.13 7.97 -10.43
CA PRO A 216 -21.55 6.96 -11.38
C PRO A 216 -21.08 7.28 -12.79
N SER A 217 -20.63 6.25 -13.49
CA SER A 217 -20.29 6.32 -14.92
C SER A 217 -21.47 5.92 -15.80
N TRP A 218 -22.36 5.10 -15.26
CA TRP A 218 -23.59 4.64 -15.89
C TRP A 218 -24.73 4.60 -14.87
N VAL A 219 -25.93 4.92 -15.33
CA VAL A 219 -27.17 4.88 -14.53
C VAL A 219 -28.28 4.31 -15.40
N ALA A 220 -29.04 3.36 -14.88
CA ALA A 220 -30.14 2.70 -15.62
C ALA A 220 -31.28 2.30 -14.69
N GLU A 221 -32.48 2.15 -15.26
CA GLU A 221 -33.66 1.71 -14.51
C GLU A 221 -33.63 0.19 -14.26
N THR A 222 -32.98 -0.56 -15.15
CA THR A 222 -32.88 -2.02 -15.06
C THR A 222 -31.42 -2.49 -15.09
N VAL A 223 -31.17 -3.68 -14.55
CA VAL A 223 -29.81 -4.29 -14.59
C VAL A 223 -29.43 -4.65 -16.03
N GLU A 224 -30.38 -5.04 -16.86
CA GLU A 224 -30.16 -5.38 -18.28
C GLU A 224 -29.66 -4.15 -19.06
N GLU A 225 -30.28 -2.99 -18.87
CA GLU A 225 -29.84 -1.73 -19.45
C GLU A 225 -28.45 -1.35 -18.97
N LEU A 226 -28.22 -1.42 -17.65
CA LEU A 226 -26.91 -1.13 -17.06
C LEU A 226 -25.81 -2.04 -17.62
N GLU A 227 -26.08 -3.34 -17.74
CA GLU A 227 -25.17 -4.33 -18.31
C GLU A 227 -24.81 -3.98 -19.77
N GLY A 228 -25.82 -3.61 -20.56
CA GLY A 228 -25.63 -3.20 -21.95
C GLY A 228 -24.78 -1.94 -22.07
N GLU A 229 -25.04 -0.91 -21.27
CA GLU A 229 -24.27 0.34 -21.25
C GLU A 229 -22.82 0.15 -20.80
N MET A 230 -22.58 -0.75 -19.84
CA MET A 230 -21.25 -1.14 -19.38
C MET A 230 -20.48 -1.99 -20.39
N GLY A 231 -21.16 -2.54 -21.42
CA GLY A 231 -20.57 -3.44 -22.41
C GLY A 231 -20.17 -4.80 -21.83
N LEU A 232 -20.87 -5.28 -20.81
CA LEU A 232 -20.66 -6.58 -20.20
C LEU A 232 -21.32 -7.71 -21.03
N PRO A 233 -20.89 -8.97 -20.86
CA PRO A 233 -21.56 -10.09 -21.53
C PRO A 233 -23.03 -10.20 -21.12
N ALA A 234 -23.93 -10.37 -22.09
CA ALA A 234 -25.38 -10.38 -21.88
C ALA A 234 -25.81 -11.41 -20.82
N GLY A 235 -26.62 -10.98 -19.86
CA GLY A 235 -27.16 -11.79 -18.76
C GLY A 235 -26.15 -12.04 -17.62
N SER A 236 -24.92 -11.57 -17.71
CA SER A 236 -23.88 -11.85 -16.72
C SER A 236 -24.08 -11.04 -15.44
N LEU A 237 -24.31 -9.72 -15.57
CA LEU A 237 -24.58 -8.84 -14.44
C LEU A 237 -25.95 -9.15 -13.84
N GLN A 238 -26.97 -9.37 -14.69
CA GLN A 238 -28.31 -9.78 -14.25
C GLN A 238 -28.24 -11.02 -13.35
N SER A 239 -27.53 -12.06 -13.79
CA SER A 239 -27.38 -13.29 -13.00
C SER A 239 -26.67 -13.05 -11.67
N THR A 240 -25.68 -12.16 -11.65
CA THR A 240 -24.92 -11.79 -10.45
C THR A 240 -25.80 -11.04 -9.45
N VAL A 241 -26.57 -10.04 -9.91
CA VAL A 241 -27.45 -9.25 -9.06
C VAL A 241 -28.60 -10.12 -8.53
N ASP A 242 -29.20 -10.97 -9.37
CA ASP A 242 -30.26 -11.89 -8.95
C ASP A 242 -29.78 -12.86 -7.87
N LEU A 243 -28.58 -13.46 -8.05
CA LEU A 243 -27.99 -14.35 -7.05
C LEU A 243 -27.72 -13.61 -5.74
N TYR A 244 -27.12 -12.42 -5.82
CA TYR A 244 -26.84 -11.60 -4.66
C TYR A 244 -28.13 -11.20 -3.94
N ASN A 245 -29.10 -10.66 -4.64
CA ASN A 245 -30.38 -10.20 -4.08
C ASN A 245 -31.19 -11.31 -3.41
N ARG A 246 -31.17 -12.53 -3.97
CA ARG A 246 -31.81 -13.70 -3.37
C ARG A 246 -31.32 -13.95 -1.95
N HIS A 247 -30.02 -13.89 -1.73
CA HIS A 247 -29.43 -14.10 -0.41
C HIS A 247 -29.48 -12.84 0.46
N ALA A 248 -29.35 -11.68 -0.16
CA ALA A 248 -29.41 -10.40 0.54
C ALA A 248 -30.79 -10.13 1.16
N ALA A 249 -31.86 -10.65 0.55
CA ALA A 249 -33.21 -10.62 1.14
C ALA A 249 -33.31 -11.36 2.50
N GLU A 250 -32.41 -12.34 2.71
CA GLU A 250 -32.27 -13.08 3.96
C GLU A 250 -31.18 -12.50 4.88
N GLY A 251 -30.58 -11.36 4.50
CA GLY A 251 -29.48 -10.70 5.24
C GLY A 251 -28.16 -11.46 5.24
N SER A 252 -27.92 -12.30 4.23
CA SER A 252 -26.72 -13.13 4.16
C SER A 252 -26.03 -13.05 2.79
N ASP A 253 -24.72 -13.34 2.75
CA ASP A 253 -23.93 -13.52 1.53
C ASP A 253 -23.11 -14.82 1.62
N PRO A 254 -23.70 -15.98 1.33
CA PRO A 254 -23.00 -17.26 1.41
C PRO A 254 -21.99 -17.46 0.28
N VAL A 255 -22.00 -16.62 -0.76
CA VAL A 255 -21.11 -16.77 -1.92
C VAL A 255 -19.71 -16.25 -1.61
N LEU A 256 -19.60 -15.04 -1.06
CA LEU A 256 -18.31 -14.39 -0.76
C LEU A 256 -18.13 -14.07 0.72
N GLY A 257 -19.17 -14.15 1.54
CA GLY A 257 -19.09 -13.96 2.98
C GLY A 257 -19.05 -12.50 3.42
N LYS A 258 -19.62 -11.58 2.66
CA LYS A 258 -19.84 -10.20 3.08
C LYS A 258 -20.64 -10.18 4.39
N LYS A 259 -20.21 -9.39 5.37
CA LYS A 259 -20.87 -9.34 6.69
C LYS A 259 -22.31 -8.84 6.58
N SER A 260 -23.20 -9.46 7.34
CA SER A 260 -24.65 -9.20 7.31
C SER A 260 -25.03 -7.74 7.54
N GLU A 261 -24.26 -6.99 8.31
CA GLU A 261 -24.48 -5.55 8.52
C GLU A 261 -24.41 -4.73 7.22
N TRP A 262 -23.70 -5.21 6.19
CA TRP A 262 -23.52 -4.56 4.89
C TRP A 262 -24.34 -5.20 3.78
N VAL A 263 -25.02 -6.32 4.05
CA VAL A 263 -25.78 -7.04 3.05
C VAL A 263 -27.19 -6.45 2.95
N LYS A 264 -27.45 -5.77 1.83
CA LYS A 264 -28.78 -5.25 1.46
C LYS A 264 -29.04 -5.58 0.01
N PRO A 265 -30.29 -5.94 -0.39
CA PRO A 265 -30.62 -6.06 -1.80
C PRO A 265 -30.35 -4.77 -2.56
N ILE A 266 -29.89 -4.89 -3.79
CA ILE A 266 -29.71 -3.75 -4.71
C ILE A 266 -30.99 -3.62 -5.53
N VAL A 267 -31.66 -2.48 -5.45
CA VAL A 267 -32.96 -2.23 -6.08
C VAL A 267 -32.88 -0.94 -6.89
N GLY A 268 -33.33 -0.96 -8.15
CA GLY A 268 -33.26 0.20 -9.05
C GLY A 268 -33.90 1.49 -8.50
N PRO A 269 -33.46 2.65 -8.98
CA PRO A 269 -32.50 2.86 -10.07
C PRO A 269 -31.09 2.38 -9.74
N PHE A 270 -30.42 1.80 -10.74
CA PHE A 270 -29.09 1.21 -10.62
C PHE A 270 -28.03 2.16 -11.14
N ALA A 271 -26.84 2.11 -10.53
CA ALA A 271 -25.67 2.82 -10.98
C ALA A 271 -24.44 1.91 -11.01
N ALA A 272 -23.51 2.19 -11.90
CA ALA A 272 -22.18 1.60 -11.89
C ALA A 272 -21.10 2.67 -11.89
N ILE A 273 -20.11 2.51 -11.02
CA ILE A 273 -18.93 3.36 -10.95
C ILE A 273 -17.77 2.62 -11.61
N ASP A 274 -17.13 3.26 -12.60
CA ASP A 274 -15.95 2.72 -13.24
C ASP A 274 -14.75 2.83 -12.30
N LEU A 275 -14.25 1.70 -11.87
CA LEU A 275 -13.08 1.60 -11.00
C LEU A 275 -11.87 0.97 -11.70
N ARG A 276 -11.93 0.84 -13.03
CA ARG A 276 -10.77 0.39 -13.83
C ARG A 276 -9.61 1.35 -13.65
N GLY A 277 -8.41 0.79 -13.49
CA GLY A 277 -7.22 1.61 -13.24
C GLY A 277 -7.14 2.24 -11.84
N ARG A 278 -8.10 1.98 -10.96
CA ARG A 278 -8.10 2.48 -9.57
C ARG A 278 -7.24 1.62 -8.63
N THR A 279 -6.26 0.93 -9.17
CA THR A 279 -5.25 0.20 -8.42
C THR A 279 -3.91 0.92 -8.51
N GLY A 280 -3.15 0.86 -7.45
CA GLY A 280 -1.79 1.38 -7.43
C GLY A 280 -1.07 0.88 -6.19
N GLY A 281 0.25 0.82 -6.25
CA GLY A 281 0.96 0.15 -5.18
C GLY A 281 2.38 0.60 -4.98
N PHE A 282 3.08 -0.15 -4.16
CA PHE A 282 4.49 0.05 -3.86
C PHE A 282 5.18 -1.28 -3.60
N THR A 283 6.50 -1.27 -3.76
CA THR A 283 7.34 -2.46 -3.61
C THR A 283 7.67 -2.73 -2.14
N LEU A 284 7.72 -4.00 -1.76
CA LEU A 284 7.99 -4.49 -0.39
C LEU A 284 9.31 -5.24 -0.29
N GLY A 285 9.90 -5.64 -1.42
CA GLY A 285 11.22 -6.25 -1.48
C GLY A 285 12.35 -5.25 -1.28
N GLY A 286 13.53 -5.75 -0.96
CA GLY A 286 14.71 -4.93 -0.73
C GLY A 286 15.90 -5.72 -0.19
N LEU A 287 16.83 -5.00 0.42
CA LEU A 287 18.03 -5.55 1.04
C LEU A 287 17.66 -6.51 2.16
N LYS A 288 18.38 -7.61 2.24
CA LYS A 288 18.28 -8.58 3.32
C LYS A 288 19.13 -8.12 4.51
N THR A 289 18.56 -8.19 5.69
CA THR A 289 19.25 -7.74 6.92
C THR A 289 19.18 -8.78 8.03
N THR A 290 20.08 -8.68 8.99
CA THR A 290 19.95 -9.35 10.27
C THR A 290 18.87 -8.69 11.13
N VAL A 291 18.50 -9.33 12.26
CA VAL A 291 17.61 -8.73 13.26
C VAL A 291 18.20 -7.43 13.89
N ASP A 292 19.49 -7.22 13.75
CA ASP A 292 20.21 -6.02 14.20
C ASP A 292 20.37 -4.97 13.07
N SER A 293 19.68 -5.17 11.94
CA SER A 293 19.64 -4.29 10.76
C SER A 293 20.97 -4.21 9.98
N GLU A 294 21.91 -5.13 10.19
CA GLU A 294 23.11 -5.24 9.37
C GLU A 294 22.76 -5.77 7.99
N VAL A 295 23.25 -5.14 6.93
CA VAL A 295 23.01 -5.62 5.55
C VAL A 295 23.79 -6.90 5.30
N LEU A 296 23.12 -7.94 4.80
CA LEU A 296 23.74 -9.22 4.49
C LEU A 296 24.31 -9.25 3.06
N HIS A 297 25.53 -9.72 2.93
CA HIS A 297 26.13 -10.10 1.66
C HIS A 297 25.52 -11.43 1.16
N VAL A 298 25.60 -11.72 -0.13
CA VAL A 298 25.12 -12.99 -0.74
C VAL A 298 25.77 -14.25 -0.14
N SER A 299 26.92 -14.12 0.51
CA SER A 299 27.54 -15.20 1.27
C SER A 299 26.86 -15.49 2.62
N GLY A 300 25.91 -14.68 3.04
CA GLY A 300 25.23 -14.74 4.33
C GLY A 300 25.93 -14.00 5.48
N ALA A 301 27.13 -13.44 5.26
CA ALA A 301 27.83 -12.64 6.27
C ALA A 301 27.35 -11.17 6.25
N PRO A 302 27.29 -10.46 7.39
CA PRO A 302 27.06 -9.02 7.39
C PRO A 302 28.16 -8.25 6.64
N ILE A 303 27.77 -7.18 5.93
CA ILE A 303 28.70 -6.22 5.33
C ILE A 303 29.12 -5.23 6.43
N PRO A 304 30.40 -5.21 6.85
CA PRO A 304 30.83 -4.42 7.98
C PRO A 304 30.56 -2.91 7.78
N GLY A 305 29.96 -2.27 8.79
CA GLY A 305 29.65 -0.85 8.77
C GLY A 305 28.47 -0.43 7.89
N LEU A 306 27.73 -1.38 7.30
CA LEU A 306 26.53 -1.10 6.50
C LEU A 306 25.26 -1.65 7.18
N PHE A 307 24.31 -0.75 7.40
CA PHE A 307 23.01 -1.05 8.00
C PHE A 307 21.90 -0.55 7.10
N ALA A 308 20.70 -1.13 7.21
CA ALA A 308 19.54 -0.67 6.47
C ALA A 308 18.24 -0.85 7.27
N ALA A 309 17.26 0.03 7.04
CA ALA A 309 15.95 -0.05 7.67
C ALA A 309 14.85 0.58 6.80
N GLY A 310 13.61 0.23 7.06
CA GLY A 310 12.46 0.72 6.32
C GLY A 310 12.36 0.10 4.93
N ARG A 311 11.67 0.77 4.01
CA ARG A 311 11.28 0.18 2.71
C ARG A 311 12.44 -0.07 1.71
N CYS A 312 13.67 0.22 2.05
CA CYS A 312 14.81 -0.28 1.27
C CYS A 312 15.23 -1.69 1.67
N THR A 313 14.63 -2.26 2.72
CA THR A 313 14.84 -3.63 3.18
C THR A 313 13.64 -4.50 2.87
N SER A 314 13.84 -5.82 2.77
CA SER A 314 12.76 -6.79 2.78
C SER A 314 12.33 -7.02 4.24
N GLY A 315 11.35 -6.22 4.68
CA GLY A 315 10.84 -6.24 6.05
C GLY A 315 9.76 -7.28 6.31
N VAL A 316 9.10 -7.14 7.45
CA VAL A 316 8.07 -8.08 7.94
C VAL A 316 6.83 -8.16 7.05
N CYS A 317 6.62 -7.19 6.16
CA CYS A 317 5.42 -7.07 5.33
C CYS A 317 5.54 -7.74 3.96
N ALA A 318 6.68 -8.32 3.61
CA ALA A 318 6.91 -8.85 2.25
C ALA A 318 5.93 -9.98 1.88
N GLY A 319 5.47 -10.78 2.82
CA GLY A 319 4.49 -11.84 2.60
C GLY A 319 3.03 -11.40 2.66
N GLY A 320 2.75 -10.17 3.06
CA GLY A 320 1.41 -9.61 3.16
C GLY A 320 1.39 -8.30 3.96
N TYR A 321 0.83 -7.27 3.34
CA TYR A 321 0.79 -5.94 3.92
C TYR A 321 -0.52 -5.67 4.66
N ALA A 322 -0.41 -4.97 5.78
CA ALA A 322 -1.53 -4.32 6.45
C ALA A 322 -1.15 -2.86 6.76
N SER A 323 -2.09 -1.94 6.65
CA SER A 323 -1.86 -0.51 6.91
C SER A 323 -1.22 -0.27 8.26
N GLY A 324 -0.14 0.53 8.27
CA GLY A 324 0.66 0.84 9.48
C GLY A 324 1.89 -0.04 9.67
N THR A 325 1.95 -1.25 9.08
CA THR A 325 3.09 -2.15 9.27
C THR A 325 4.41 -1.57 8.76
N SER A 326 4.42 -0.79 7.66
CA SER A 326 5.62 -0.09 7.21
C SER A 326 6.15 0.92 8.23
N LEU A 327 5.26 1.61 8.96
CA LEU A 327 5.66 2.56 10.00
C LEU A 327 6.24 1.82 11.21
N GLY A 328 5.60 0.70 11.61
CA GLY A 328 6.10 -0.17 12.67
C GLY A 328 7.47 -0.77 12.34
N ASP A 329 7.60 -1.35 11.17
CA ASP A 329 8.84 -1.93 10.65
C ASP A 329 9.97 -0.89 10.58
N GLY A 330 9.70 0.24 9.90
CA GLY A 330 10.69 1.32 9.72
C GLY A 330 11.13 1.96 11.03
N SER A 331 10.22 2.17 12.00
CA SER A 331 10.57 2.75 13.30
C SER A 331 11.33 1.77 14.19
N PHE A 332 10.91 0.51 14.24
CA PHE A 332 11.57 -0.53 15.03
C PHE A 332 12.98 -0.81 14.51
N PHE A 333 13.11 -1.15 13.23
CA PHE A 333 14.40 -1.49 12.64
C PHE A 333 15.28 -0.27 12.43
N GLY A 334 14.72 0.93 12.23
CA GLY A 334 15.49 2.19 12.23
C GLY A 334 16.16 2.44 13.58
N ARG A 335 15.44 2.22 14.68
CA ARG A 335 16.03 2.28 16.03
C ARG A 335 17.10 1.20 16.25
N ARG A 336 16.85 -0.04 15.77
CA ARG A 336 17.83 -1.13 15.83
C ARG A 336 19.11 -0.78 15.07
N ALA A 337 18.96 -0.31 13.82
CA ALA A 337 20.10 0.13 12.99
C ALA A 337 20.93 1.21 13.67
N GLY A 338 20.28 2.20 14.28
CA GLY A 338 20.97 3.26 15.02
C GLY A 338 21.75 2.75 16.23
N ILE A 339 21.19 1.81 17.00
CA ILE A 339 21.86 1.16 18.15
C ILE A 339 23.05 0.34 17.67
N SER A 340 22.88 -0.46 16.61
CA SER A 340 23.93 -1.34 16.07
C SER A 340 25.07 -0.53 15.45
N ALA A 341 24.75 0.51 14.68
CA ALA A 341 25.76 1.41 14.12
C ALA A 341 26.52 2.20 15.20
N ALA A 342 25.96 2.38 16.39
CA ALA A 342 26.61 3.13 17.49
C ALA A 342 27.59 2.27 18.31
N ARG A 343 27.56 0.95 18.19
CA ARG A 343 28.52 0.03 18.82
C ARG A 343 29.87 0.06 18.11
#